data_68c0cb0a16f1ea45664410cfad9695ff
#
_entry.id   68c0cb0a16f1ea45664410cfad9695ff
#
_cell.length_a   1.000
_cell.length_b   1.000
_cell.length_c   1.000
_cell.angle_alpha   90.00
_cell.angle_beta   90.00
_cell.angle_gamma   90.00
#
_symmetry.space_group_name_H-M   'P 1'
#
loop_
_entity.id
_entity.type
_entity.pdbx_description
1 polymer ?
#
loop_
_entity_poly.entity_id
_entity_poly.type
_entity_poly.pdbx_seq_one_letter_code
_entity_poly.pdbx_strand_id
1 'polypeptide(L)'
;DWSSDVCSSDLKEIYIRALKLLPPDIKEGFKRLDATETHPTGKAILGTMIRNIKVAEDNTNLLCQDTGIPIYNVEIGTGVAVDGYALKQAIIKGCTRATQEHPLRSSVVHPTTRKNDHTSCGRHVPVINIDFSNKNNELSIEMIPKGSGSEYNSWLKMALPADGVDVIKTFVIDCVLEAGGKTCPPTIVGVGVGGTADLCVHLSKVAATRALGSQCADPEGAQLEKALSAVVNKLGVGPQGLGGDSTAFAVHVETAATHITLNPVAVNMQCHSARRARATFTPAGLSYGF
;
A
#
# COMPACT_ATOMS: atom_id res chain seq x y z
N ASP A 1 -29.52 -10.28 8.26
CA ASP A 1 -28.31 -9.60 8.77
C ASP A 1 -27.39 -9.35 7.56
N TRP A 2 -27.38 -8.12 7.07
CA TRP A 2 -26.62 -7.72 5.87
C TRP A 2 -25.10 -7.93 6.04
N SER A 3 -24.58 -7.96 7.26
CA SER A 3 -23.16 -8.18 7.53
C SER A 3 -22.73 -9.63 7.33
N SER A 4 -23.68 -10.57 7.27
CA SER A 4 -23.44 -11.96 6.91
C SER A 4 -23.33 -12.18 5.38
N ASP A 5 -23.67 -11.16 4.58
CA ASP A 5 -23.71 -11.24 3.12
C ASP A 5 -22.35 -11.07 2.46
N VAL A 6 -21.28 -10.80 3.23
CA VAL A 6 -19.91 -10.75 2.67
C VAL A 6 -19.54 -12.09 2.08
N CYS A 7 -19.54 -12.15 0.77
CA CYS A 7 -19.28 -13.39 0.07
C CYS A 7 -17.92 -13.39 -0.62
N SER A 8 -17.44 -14.59 -0.96
CA SER A 8 -16.17 -14.74 -1.67
C SER A 8 -16.15 -14.09 -3.06
N SER A 9 -17.32 -13.79 -3.64
CA SER A 9 -17.43 -13.09 -4.93
C SER A 9 -17.02 -11.63 -4.81
N ASP A 10 -17.44 -10.96 -3.74
CA ASP A 10 -17.11 -9.56 -3.50
C ASP A 10 -15.61 -9.39 -3.22
N LEU A 11 -15.06 -10.32 -2.45
CA LEU A 11 -13.65 -10.33 -2.11
C LEU A 11 -12.75 -10.71 -3.29
N LYS A 12 -13.26 -11.55 -4.21
CA LYS A 12 -12.65 -11.77 -5.52
C LYS A 12 -12.67 -10.49 -6.36
N GLU A 13 -13.81 -9.80 -6.39
CA GLU A 13 -13.99 -8.60 -7.20
C GLU A 13 -13.02 -7.50 -6.81
N ILE A 14 -12.86 -7.19 -5.50
CA ILE A 14 -11.89 -6.16 -5.07
C ILE A 14 -10.45 -6.54 -5.39
N TYR A 15 -10.08 -7.83 -5.36
CA TYR A 15 -8.74 -8.25 -5.78
C TYR A 15 -8.51 -7.96 -7.28
N ILE A 16 -9.48 -8.32 -8.12
CA ILE A 16 -9.40 -8.09 -9.56
C ILE A 16 -9.38 -6.59 -9.88
N ARG A 17 -10.23 -5.79 -9.22
CA ARG A 17 -10.24 -4.32 -9.36
C ARG A 17 -8.89 -3.72 -8.99
N ALA A 18 -8.33 -4.11 -7.86
CA ALA A 18 -7.02 -3.62 -7.43
C ALA A 18 -5.90 -3.93 -8.46
N LEU A 19 -6.01 -5.03 -9.20
CA LEU A 19 -4.99 -5.41 -10.19
C LEU A 19 -5.19 -4.77 -11.57
N LYS A 20 -6.41 -4.36 -11.91
CA LYS A 20 -6.75 -3.88 -13.26
C LYS A 20 -7.00 -2.37 -13.34
N LEU A 21 -7.40 -1.75 -12.24
CA LEU A 21 -7.77 -0.34 -12.20
C LEU A 21 -6.80 0.44 -11.31
N LEU A 22 -6.29 1.54 -11.82
CA LEU A 22 -5.46 2.43 -11.03
C LEU A 22 -6.34 3.38 -10.20
N PRO A 23 -6.07 3.54 -8.89
CA PRO A 23 -6.80 4.51 -8.07
C PRO A 23 -6.77 5.93 -8.65
N PRO A 24 -7.88 6.71 -8.57
CA PRO A 24 -7.96 8.03 -9.17
C PRO A 24 -6.91 9.02 -8.65
N ASP A 25 -6.60 8.97 -7.35
CA ASP A 25 -5.58 9.81 -6.73
C ASP A 25 -4.18 9.53 -7.27
N ILE A 26 -3.87 8.27 -7.61
CA ILE A 26 -2.60 7.90 -8.24
C ILE A 26 -2.53 8.41 -9.68
N LYS A 27 -3.65 8.33 -10.43
CA LYS A 27 -3.72 8.94 -11.78
C LYS A 27 -3.45 10.44 -11.73
N GLU A 28 -4.02 11.13 -10.77
CA GLU A 28 -3.76 12.56 -10.57
C GLU A 28 -2.32 12.82 -10.11
N GLY A 29 -1.76 11.94 -9.27
CA GLY A 29 -0.35 11.96 -8.91
C GLY A 29 0.56 11.88 -10.14
N PHE A 30 0.28 10.99 -11.08
CA PHE A 30 1.03 10.91 -12.35
C PHE A 30 0.95 12.19 -13.17
N LYS A 31 -0.24 12.77 -13.32
CA LYS A 31 -0.39 14.05 -14.05
C LYS A 31 0.43 15.17 -13.41
N ARG A 32 0.39 15.26 -12.07
CA ARG A 32 1.17 16.25 -11.33
C ARG A 32 2.67 16.06 -11.56
N LEU A 33 3.19 14.84 -11.44
CA LEU A 33 4.60 14.56 -11.65
C LEU A 33 5.02 14.78 -13.09
N ASP A 34 4.21 14.36 -14.06
CA ASP A 34 4.47 14.62 -15.48
C ASP A 34 4.53 16.11 -15.81
N ALA A 35 3.70 16.93 -15.17
CA ALA A 35 3.72 18.38 -15.35
C ALA A 35 4.97 19.05 -14.77
N THR A 36 5.56 18.50 -13.71
CA THR A 36 6.69 19.08 -12.97
C THR A 36 8.04 18.44 -13.26
N GLU A 37 8.09 17.29 -13.92
CA GLU A 37 9.33 16.61 -14.30
C GLU A 37 10.09 17.45 -15.34
N THR A 38 11.34 17.77 -15.06
CA THR A 38 12.20 18.57 -15.96
C THR A 38 13.24 17.73 -16.69
N HIS A 39 13.57 16.55 -16.14
CA HIS A 39 14.59 15.71 -16.74
C HIS A 39 14.05 14.94 -17.96
N PRO A 40 14.69 15.01 -19.15
CA PRO A 40 14.17 14.41 -20.38
C PRO A 40 13.90 12.91 -20.26
N THR A 41 14.81 12.15 -19.61
CA THR A 41 14.65 10.71 -19.38
C THR A 41 13.47 10.44 -18.44
N GLY A 42 13.37 11.18 -17.32
CA GLY A 42 12.25 11.09 -16.39
C GLY A 42 10.91 11.32 -17.07
N LYS A 43 10.83 12.36 -17.89
CA LYS A 43 9.64 12.70 -18.68
C LYS A 43 9.22 11.57 -19.64
N ALA A 44 10.19 11.02 -20.39
CA ALA A 44 9.92 9.92 -21.32
C ALA A 44 9.41 8.66 -20.61
N ILE A 45 9.96 8.36 -19.44
CA ILE A 45 9.55 7.20 -18.63
C ILE A 45 8.16 7.40 -18.04
N LEU A 46 7.88 8.57 -17.43
CA LEU A 46 6.53 8.88 -16.93
C LEU A 46 5.49 8.78 -18.03
N GLY A 47 5.76 9.34 -19.21
CA GLY A 47 4.88 9.23 -20.36
C GLY A 47 4.64 7.78 -20.80
N THR A 48 5.65 6.92 -20.68
CA THR A 48 5.51 5.47 -20.96
C THR A 48 4.67 4.76 -19.91
N MET A 49 4.86 5.09 -18.61
CA MET A 49 4.06 4.54 -17.52
C MET A 49 2.59 4.94 -17.64
N ILE A 50 2.30 6.21 -17.95
CA ILE A 50 0.93 6.69 -18.18
C ILE A 50 0.27 5.96 -19.36
N ARG A 51 1.01 5.76 -20.47
CA ARG A 51 0.49 4.96 -21.61
C ARG A 51 0.23 3.51 -21.21
N ASN A 52 1.13 2.88 -20.44
CA ASN A 52 0.92 1.50 -19.95
C ASN A 52 -0.36 1.39 -19.11
N ILE A 53 -0.61 2.34 -18.21
CA ILE A 53 -1.84 2.37 -17.40
C ILE A 53 -3.06 2.44 -18.31
N LYS A 54 -3.06 3.38 -19.27
CA LYS A 54 -4.16 3.53 -20.23
C LYS A 54 -4.42 2.25 -21.02
N VAL A 55 -3.38 1.64 -21.57
CA VAL A 55 -3.51 0.39 -22.35
C VAL A 55 -4.03 -0.75 -21.47
N ALA A 56 -3.58 -0.86 -20.21
CA ALA A 56 -4.04 -1.89 -19.30
C ALA A 56 -5.54 -1.73 -19.00
N GLU A 57 -6.00 -0.51 -18.69
CA GLU A 57 -7.40 -0.24 -18.37
C GLU A 57 -8.32 -0.39 -19.60
N ASP A 58 -7.93 0.16 -20.75
CA ASP A 58 -8.73 0.06 -22.01
C ASP A 58 -8.94 -1.41 -22.45
N ASN A 59 -7.96 -2.28 -22.18
CA ASN A 59 -8.03 -3.70 -22.55
C ASN A 59 -8.40 -4.62 -21.35
N THR A 60 -8.75 -4.07 -20.20
CA THR A 60 -9.02 -4.83 -18.96
C THR A 60 -7.90 -5.79 -18.56
N ASN A 61 -6.66 -5.43 -18.87
CA ASN A 61 -5.45 -6.18 -18.52
C ASN A 61 -4.94 -5.83 -17.12
N LEU A 62 -4.00 -6.64 -16.64
CA LEU A 62 -3.31 -6.34 -15.38
C LEU A 62 -2.40 -5.12 -15.54
N LEU A 63 -2.39 -4.23 -14.55
CA LEU A 63 -1.47 -3.07 -14.48
C LEU A 63 0.00 -3.50 -14.37
N CYS A 64 0.24 -4.65 -13.75
CA CYS A 64 1.58 -5.21 -13.54
C CYS A 64 1.51 -6.73 -13.45
N GLN A 65 2.56 -7.41 -13.93
CA GLN A 65 2.70 -8.88 -13.83
C GLN A 65 2.89 -9.37 -12.39
N ASP A 66 3.46 -8.55 -11.49
CA ASP A 66 3.52 -8.85 -10.08
C ASP A 66 2.13 -8.67 -9.46
N THR A 67 1.45 -9.76 -9.16
CA THR A 67 0.12 -9.76 -8.56
C THR A 67 0.16 -9.61 -7.04
N GLY A 68 1.36 -9.54 -6.47
CA GLY A 68 1.61 -9.18 -5.09
C GLY A 68 1.25 -10.24 -4.06
N ILE A 69 1.58 -9.95 -2.80
CA ILE A 69 1.05 -10.64 -1.62
C ILE A 69 -0.27 -9.96 -1.26
N PRO A 70 -1.38 -10.72 -1.16
CA PRO A 70 -2.67 -10.13 -0.82
C PRO A 70 -2.73 -9.72 0.65
N ILE A 71 -3.04 -8.44 0.89
CA ILE A 71 -3.30 -7.86 2.20
C ILE A 71 -4.74 -7.36 2.21
N TYR A 72 -5.51 -7.74 3.21
CA TYR A 72 -6.87 -7.26 3.44
C TYR A 72 -6.92 -6.48 4.75
N ASN A 73 -7.31 -5.22 4.67
CA ASN A 73 -7.59 -4.37 5.82
C ASN A 73 -9.10 -4.34 6.02
N VAL A 74 -9.55 -4.84 7.15
CA VAL A 74 -10.97 -4.95 7.53
C VAL A 74 -11.24 -3.92 8.61
N GLU A 75 -12.13 -2.98 8.36
CA GLU A 75 -12.61 -2.00 9.32
C GLU A 75 -14.05 -2.32 9.69
N ILE A 76 -14.28 -2.63 10.96
CA ILE A 76 -15.58 -3.01 11.51
C ILE A 76 -16.15 -1.83 12.29
N GLY A 77 -17.25 -1.28 11.79
CA GLY A 77 -17.95 -0.18 12.44
C GLY A 77 -18.89 -0.63 13.58
N THR A 78 -19.43 0.34 14.30
CA THR A 78 -20.40 0.07 15.37
C THR A 78 -21.70 -0.52 14.81
N GLY A 79 -22.32 -1.44 15.54
CA GLY A 79 -23.58 -2.07 15.12
C GLY A 79 -23.43 -3.18 14.08
N VAL A 80 -22.20 -3.48 13.65
CA VAL A 80 -21.91 -4.58 12.72
C VAL A 80 -21.71 -5.88 13.49
N ALA A 81 -22.53 -6.89 13.19
CA ALA A 81 -22.34 -8.25 13.70
C ALA A 81 -21.69 -9.11 12.60
N VAL A 82 -20.46 -9.58 12.81
CA VAL A 82 -19.74 -10.40 11.85
C VAL A 82 -19.17 -11.66 12.51
N ASP A 83 -19.38 -12.83 11.88
CA ASP A 83 -18.61 -14.02 12.21
C ASP A 83 -17.18 -13.89 11.63
N GLY A 84 -16.22 -13.59 12.49
CA GLY A 84 -14.84 -13.37 12.09
C GLY A 84 -14.20 -14.60 11.42
N TYR A 85 -14.61 -15.84 11.78
CA TYR A 85 -14.11 -17.02 11.11
C TYR A 85 -14.69 -17.18 9.71
N ALA A 86 -16.00 -16.98 9.56
CA ALA A 86 -16.66 -17.01 8.25
C ALA A 86 -16.08 -15.94 7.31
N LEU A 87 -15.86 -14.72 7.81
CA LEU A 87 -15.22 -13.64 7.07
C LEU A 87 -13.80 -14.03 6.61
N LYS A 88 -12.99 -14.58 7.50
CA LYS A 88 -11.65 -15.08 7.15
C LYS A 88 -11.71 -16.14 6.04
N GLN A 89 -12.65 -17.09 6.11
CA GLN A 89 -12.82 -18.11 5.08
C GLN A 89 -13.29 -17.50 3.74
N ALA A 90 -14.19 -16.51 3.79
CA ALA A 90 -14.63 -15.78 2.60
C ALA A 90 -13.46 -15.05 1.91
N ILE A 91 -12.58 -14.40 2.70
CA ILE A 91 -11.37 -13.74 2.19
C ILE A 91 -10.44 -14.73 1.50
N ILE A 92 -10.12 -15.86 2.14
CA ILE A 92 -9.25 -16.91 1.57
C ILE A 92 -9.86 -17.47 0.27
N LYS A 93 -11.17 -17.77 0.28
CA LYS A 93 -11.87 -18.29 -0.88
C LYS A 93 -11.94 -17.26 -2.02
N GLY A 94 -12.19 -15.98 -1.70
CA GLY A 94 -12.19 -14.88 -2.67
C GLY A 94 -10.84 -14.70 -3.35
N CYS A 95 -9.76 -14.72 -2.58
CA CYS A 95 -8.38 -14.64 -3.05
C CYS A 95 -8.03 -15.83 -3.95
N THR A 96 -8.35 -17.05 -3.54
CA THR A 96 -8.16 -18.27 -4.34
C THR A 96 -8.90 -18.21 -5.67
N ARG A 97 -10.18 -17.85 -5.63
CA ARG A 97 -11.02 -17.72 -6.84
C ARG A 97 -10.50 -16.64 -7.79
N ALA A 98 -10.09 -15.48 -7.26
CA ALA A 98 -9.47 -14.43 -8.08
C ALA A 98 -8.28 -14.98 -8.86
N THR A 99 -7.42 -15.76 -8.21
CA THR A 99 -6.21 -16.31 -8.81
C THR A 99 -6.50 -17.40 -9.82
N GLN A 100 -7.49 -18.26 -9.58
CA GLN A 100 -7.79 -19.42 -10.42
C GLN A 100 -8.76 -19.11 -11.59
N GLU A 101 -9.68 -18.18 -11.39
CA GLU A 101 -10.69 -17.81 -12.40
C GLU A 101 -10.20 -16.71 -13.36
N HIS A 102 -9.09 -16.04 -13.05
CA HIS A 102 -8.49 -15.00 -13.88
C HIS A 102 -7.03 -15.35 -14.20
N PRO A 103 -6.44 -14.80 -15.26
CA PRO A 103 -5.05 -15.08 -15.64
C PRO A 103 -4.05 -14.38 -14.68
N LEU A 104 -4.20 -14.61 -13.39
CA LEU A 104 -3.30 -14.09 -12.35
C LEU A 104 -2.14 -15.05 -12.12
N ARG A 105 -0.92 -14.49 -12.05
CA ARG A 105 0.23 -15.24 -11.60
C ARG A 105 0.21 -15.33 -10.07
N SER A 106 0.08 -16.53 -9.49
CA SER A 106 0.25 -16.70 -8.05
C SER A 106 1.69 -16.36 -7.65
N SER A 107 1.85 -15.33 -6.81
CA SER A 107 3.15 -14.88 -6.31
C SER A 107 3.48 -15.43 -4.92
N VAL A 108 2.57 -16.18 -4.29
CA VAL A 108 2.73 -16.75 -2.96
C VAL A 108 3.26 -18.17 -3.04
N VAL A 109 4.34 -18.43 -2.33
CA VAL A 109 5.04 -19.72 -2.31
C VAL A 109 5.43 -20.11 -0.88
N HIS A 110 5.66 -21.39 -0.65
CA HIS A 110 6.24 -21.85 0.61
C HIS A 110 7.67 -21.29 0.79
N PRO A 111 8.03 -20.70 1.92
CA PRO A 111 9.27 -19.91 2.08
C PRO A 111 10.56 -20.71 1.85
N THR A 112 10.58 -22.00 2.21
CA THR A 112 11.79 -22.83 2.09
C THR A 112 11.76 -23.77 0.88
N THR A 113 10.63 -24.44 0.60
CA THR A 113 10.51 -25.37 -0.53
C THR A 113 10.20 -24.70 -1.86
N ARG A 114 9.77 -23.44 -1.83
CA ARG A 114 9.33 -22.64 -2.99
C ARG A 114 8.13 -23.23 -3.74
N LYS A 115 7.46 -24.25 -3.15
CA LYS A 115 6.25 -24.81 -3.74
C LYS A 115 5.17 -23.73 -3.89
N ASN A 116 4.54 -23.69 -5.04
CA ASN A 116 3.44 -22.77 -5.38
C ASN A 116 2.16 -23.58 -5.53
N ASP A 117 1.16 -23.29 -4.72
CA ASP A 117 -0.15 -23.96 -4.80
C ASP A 117 -1.13 -23.25 -5.77
N HIS A 118 -0.68 -22.20 -6.47
CA HIS A 118 -1.43 -21.44 -7.48
C HIS A 118 -2.76 -20.86 -6.98
N THR A 119 -2.79 -20.43 -5.72
CA THR A 119 -3.98 -19.88 -5.08
C THR A 119 -3.79 -18.44 -4.58
N SER A 120 -2.55 -17.91 -4.62
CA SER A 120 -2.13 -16.69 -3.92
C SER A 120 -2.40 -16.71 -2.40
N CYS A 121 -2.65 -17.90 -1.84
CA CYS A 121 -2.87 -18.15 -0.43
C CYS A 121 -1.82 -19.13 0.12
N GLY A 122 -1.65 -19.12 1.44
CA GLY A 122 -0.75 -20.02 2.14
C GLY A 122 -0.87 -19.85 3.65
N ARG A 123 0.05 -20.41 4.42
CA ARG A 123 0.04 -20.23 5.87
C ARG A 123 0.23 -18.75 6.21
N HIS A 124 -0.73 -18.16 6.93
CA HIS A 124 -0.81 -16.72 7.27
C HIS A 124 -0.93 -15.74 6.08
N VAL A 125 -1.21 -16.22 4.89
CA VAL A 125 -1.48 -15.40 3.69
C VAL A 125 -2.80 -15.86 3.06
N PRO A 126 -3.74 -14.94 2.75
CA PRO A 126 -3.63 -13.48 2.78
C PRO A 126 -3.39 -12.93 4.18
N VAL A 127 -2.68 -11.80 4.25
CA VAL A 127 -2.55 -11.04 5.49
C VAL A 127 -3.89 -10.35 5.75
N ILE A 128 -4.42 -10.50 6.96
CA ILE A 128 -5.70 -9.90 7.35
C ILE A 128 -5.45 -9.04 8.58
N ASN A 129 -5.61 -7.75 8.43
CA ASN A 129 -5.58 -6.77 9.51
C ASN A 129 -7.02 -6.40 9.86
N ILE A 130 -7.35 -6.34 11.15
CA ILE A 130 -8.70 -5.98 11.62
C ILE A 130 -8.57 -4.75 12.51
N ASP A 131 -9.40 -3.76 12.24
CA ASP A 131 -9.52 -2.55 13.05
C ASP A 131 -11.01 -2.26 13.31
N PHE A 132 -11.26 -1.44 14.32
CA PHE A 132 -12.60 -1.04 14.74
C PHE A 132 -12.77 0.46 14.62
N SER A 133 -13.92 0.90 14.09
CA SER A 133 -14.22 2.33 13.94
C SER A 133 -15.55 2.71 14.55
N ASN A 134 -15.78 4.00 14.66
CA ASN A 134 -17.07 4.55 15.12
C ASN A 134 -18.10 4.74 13.99
N LYS A 135 -17.80 4.29 12.78
CA LYS A 135 -18.73 4.35 11.65
C LYS A 135 -19.93 3.44 11.92
N ASN A 136 -21.12 4.02 11.89
CA ASN A 136 -22.32 3.28 12.23
C ASN A 136 -22.77 2.35 11.09
N ASN A 137 -22.98 1.07 11.40
CA ASN A 137 -23.46 0.06 10.46
C ASN A 137 -22.64 0.01 9.14
N GLU A 138 -21.31 0.16 9.22
CA GLU A 138 -20.42 0.07 8.07
C GLU A 138 -19.35 -1.01 8.31
N LEU A 139 -19.20 -1.91 7.35
CA LEU A 139 -18.05 -2.82 7.24
C LEU A 139 -17.29 -2.48 5.97
N SER A 140 -16.02 -2.12 6.11
CA SER A 140 -15.16 -1.79 4.97
C SER A 140 -14.03 -2.79 4.85
N ILE A 141 -13.78 -3.28 3.65
CA ILE A 141 -12.71 -4.24 3.35
C ILE A 141 -11.89 -3.70 2.19
N GLU A 142 -10.66 -3.33 2.48
CA GLU A 142 -9.70 -2.89 1.46
C GLU A 142 -8.73 -4.02 1.13
N MET A 143 -8.51 -4.25 -0.15
CA MET A 143 -7.54 -5.21 -0.67
C MET A 143 -6.36 -4.48 -1.30
N ILE A 144 -5.15 -4.84 -0.88
CA ILE A 144 -3.89 -4.29 -1.36
C ILE A 144 -3.02 -5.44 -1.85
N PRO A 145 -2.77 -5.55 -3.16
CA PRO A 145 -1.82 -6.51 -3.70
C PRO A 145 -0.41 -5.94 -3.61
N LYS A 146 0.30 -6.24 -2.51
CA LYS A 146 1.62 -5.70 -2.19
C LYS A 146 2.71 -6.37 -3.03
N GLY A 147 3.26 -5.63 -3.98
CA GLY A 147 4.29 -6.13 -4.89
C GLY A 147 5.62 -6.44 -4.19
N SER A 148 6.37 -7.42 -4.71
CA SER A 148 7.62 -7.90 -4.08
C SER A 148 8.70 -6.83 -4.03
N GLY A 149 8.91 -6.05 -5.09
CA GLY A 149 9.90 -4.96 -5.10
C GLY A 149 9.64 -3.90 -4.05
N SER A 150 8.38 -3.57 -3.83
CA SER A 150 8.00 -2.62 -2.79
C SER A 150 8.02 -3.24 -1.37
N GLU A 151 7.67 -4.52 -1.22
CA GLU A 151 7.74 -5.20 0.09
C GLU A 151 9.17 -5.52 0.51
N TYR A 152 10.05 -5.85 -0.43
CA TYR A 152 11.48 -6.08 -0.17
C TYR A 152 12.15 -4.86 0.44
N ASN A 153 11.69 -3.66 0.09
CA ASN A 153 12.21 -2.39 0.59
C ASN A 153 11.45 -1.96 1.85
N SER A 154 11.77 -2.65 2.95
CA SER A 154 11.24 -2.43 4.30
C SER A 154 12.38 -2.41 5.31
N TRP A 155 12.42 -1.39 6.14
CA TRP A 155 13.48 -1.22 7.14
C TRP A 155 12.88 -0.85 8.50
N LEU A 156 13.58 -1.26 9.54
CA LEU A 156 13.30 -0.89 10.92
C LEU A 156 14.60 -0.43 11.60
N LYS A 157 14.54 0.71 12.25
CA LYS A 157 15.60 1.22 13.12
C LYS A 157 15.04 1.46 14.52
N MET A 158 15.67 0.85 15.51
CA MET A 158 15.38 1.14 16.91
C MET A 158 16.23 2.32 17.34
N ALA A 159 15.73 3.55 17.11
CA ALA A 159 16.41 4.78 17.53
C ALA A 159 16.19 5.08 19.03
N LEU A 160 17.02 5.94 19.57
CA LEU A 160 16.89 6.44 20.94
C LEU A 160 16.21 7.81 20.94
N PRO A 161 15.47 8.17 21.99
CA PRO A 161 14.89 9.51 22.13
C PRO A 161 15.91 10.64 22.02
N ALA A 162 17.13 10.42 22.50
CA ALA A 162 18.23 11.38 22.43
C ALA A 162 18.70 11.68 20.99
N ASP A 163 18.41 10.79 20.03
CA ASP A 163 18.78 11.00 18.62
C ASP A 163 17.89 12.06 17.93
N GLY A 164 16.75 12.40 18.54
CA GLY A 164 15.83 13.43 18.06
C GLY A 164 15.15 13.10 16.74
N VAL A 165 14.55 14.12 16.11
CA VAL A 165 13.82 13.98 14.83
C VAL A 165 14.77 13.83 13.64
N ASP A 166 15.99 14.30 13.73
CA ASP A 166 16.91 14.30 12.61
C ASP A 166 17.38 12.88 12.24
N VAL A 167 17.45 11.95 13.21
CA VAL A 167 17.71 10.54 12.91
C VAL A 167 16.60 9.93 12.05
N ILE A 168 15.34 10.34 12.27
CA ILE A 168 14.19 9.87 11.46
C ILE A 168 14.35 10.34 10.02
N LYS A 169 14.63 11.64 9.82
CA LYS A 169 14.81 12.21 8.49
C LYS A 169 15.96 11.55 7.73
N THR A 170 17.13 11.43 8.38
CA THR A 170 18.32 10.80 7.79
C THR A 170 18.01 9.35 7.41
N PHE A 171 17.40 8.58 8.31
CA PHE A 171 17.06 7.18 8.06
C PHE A 171 16.09 7.02 6.88
N VAL A 172 15.07 7.87 6.76
CA VAL A 172 14.14 7.83 5.62
C VAL A 172 14.87 8.13 4.30
N ILE A 173 15.74 9.13 4.29
CA ILE A 173 16.54 9.49 3.11
C ILE A 173 17.45 8.33 2.71
N ASP A 174 18.15 7.72 3.65
CA ASP A 174 19.04 6.57 3.41
C ASP A 174 18.24 5.38 2.82
N CYS A 175 17.06 5.08 3.37
CA CYS A 175 16.17 4.04 2.84
C CYS A 175 15.74 4.33 1.39
N VAL A 176 15.40 5.59 1.05
CA VAL A 176 15.02 5.95 -0.32
C VAL A 176 16.19 5.80 -1.29
N LEU A 177 17.39 6.20 -0.89
CA LEU A 177 18.60 6.04 -1.70
C LEU A 177 18.98 4.57 -1.88
N GLU A 178 18.89 3.77 -0.81
CA GLU A 178 19.14 2.32 -0.87
C GLU A 178 18.13 1.59 -1.74
N ALA A 179 16.85 1.99 -1.67
CA ALA A 179 15.78 1.46 -2.50
C ALA A 179 16.05 1.72 -3.98
N GLY A 180 16.43 2.94 -4.33
CA GLY A 180 16.70 3.35 -5.71
C GLY A 180 15.57 2.92 -6.67
N GLY A 181 15.93 2.27 -7.77
CA GLY A 181 14.97 1.76 -8.76
C GLY A 181 14.21 0.49 -8.36
N LYS A 182 14.62 -0.21 -7.29
CA LYS A 182 14.05 -1.53 -6.90
C LYS A 182 12.57 -1.50 -6.57
N THR A 183 12.04 -0.34 -6.18
CA THR A 183 10.61 -0.14 -5.84
C THR A 183 9.74 0.25 -7.02
N CYS A 184 10.31 0.38 -8.21
CA CYS A 184 9.65 0.96 -9.38
C CYS A 184 9.06 2.36 -9.09
N PRO A 185 9.92 3.37 -8.79
CA PRO A 185 9.45 4.75 -8.57
C PRO A 185 8.72 5.34 -9.80
N PRO A 186 7.85 6.35 -9.61
CA PRO A 186 7.62 7.11 -8.37
C PRO A 186 6.96 6.28 -7.28
N THR A 187 7.45 6.39 -6.05
CA THR A 187 6.96 5.61 -4.91
C THR A 187 6.03 6.42 -4.01
N ILE A 188 5.29 5.74 -3.13
CA ILE A 188 4.81 6.35 -1.89
C ILE A 188 5.74 5.82 -0.79
N VAL A 189 6.40 6.73 -0.07
CA VAL A 189 7.25 6.39 1.06
C VAL A 189 6.40 6.41 2.31
N GLY A 190 6.19 5.26 2.92
CA GLY A 190 5.48 5.14 4.19
C GLY A 190 6.45 5.07 5.36
N VAL A 191 6.24 5.90 6.36
CA VAL A 191 7.06 6.00 7.56
C VAL A 191 6.20 5.72 8.77
N GLY A 192 6.58 4.75 9.58
CA GLY A 192 6.02 4.52 10.91
C GLY A 192 6.96 5.07 11.97
N VAL A 193 6.44 5.74 12.98
CA VAL A 193 7.22 6.30 14.10
C VAL A 193 6.56 5.95 15.41
N GLY A 194 7.32 5.39 16.32
CA GLY A 194 6.84 5.02 17.65
C GLY A 194 6.21 3.63 17.72
N GLY A 195 5.50 3.35 18.80
CA GLY A 195 4.92 2.05 19.10
C GLY A 195 5.94 1.00 19.52
N THR A 196 5.61 -0.27 19.29
CA THR A 196 6.49 -1.43 19.36
C THR A 196 7.15 -1.67 17.99
N ALA A 197 8.16 -2.51 17.90
CA ALA A 197 8.86 -2.79 16.64
C ALA A 197 7.92 -3.29 15.54
N ASP A 198 7.03 -4.21 15.86
CA ASP A 198 6.02 -4.77 14.94
C ASP A 198 4.95 -3.72 14.56
N LEU A 199 4.45 -2.96 15.53
CA LEU A 199 3.50 -1.87 15.27
C LEU A 199 4.14 -0.79 14.39
N CYS A 200 5.37 -0.40 14.64
CA CYS A 200 6.09 0.58 13.83
C CYS A 200 6.21 0.15 12.36
N VAL A 201 6.55 -1.12 12.11
CA VAL A 201 6.58 -1.68 10.75
C VAL A 201 5.18 -1.74 10.14
N HIS A 202 4.16 -2.12 10.91
CA HIS A 202 2.77 -2.09 10.45
C HIS A 202 2.35 -0.67 10.04
N LEU A 203 2.60 0.33 10.88
CA LEU A 203 2.29 1.74 10.60
C LEU A 203 2.98 2.25 9.34
N SER A 204 4.22 1.85 9.08
CA SER A 204 4.90 2.23 7.84
C SER A 204 4.18 1.68 6.59
N LYS A 205 3.58 0.49 6.66
CA LYS A 205 2.76 -0.07 5.57
C LYS A 205 1.42 0.65 5.43
N VAL A 206 0.77 0.98 6.55
CA VAL A 206 -0.45 1.80 6.55
C VAL A 206 -0.17 3.13 5.86
N ALA A 207 0.90 3.83 6.27
CA ALA A 207 1.34 5.08 5.65
C ALA A 207 1.60 4.92 4.14
N ALA A 208 2.32 3.88 3.71
CA ALA A 208 2.65 3.62 2.31
C ALA A 208 1.42 3.36 1.42
N THR A 209 0.31 2.92 2.01
CA THR A 209 -0.91 2.56 1.26
C THR A 209 -2.02 3.60 1.39
N ARG A 210 -1.81 4.63 2.17
CA ARG A 210 -2.74 5.75 2.35
C ARG A 210 -2.97 6.52 1.04
N ALA A 211 -4.17 7.06 0.85
CA ALA A 211 -4.51 7.83 -0.35
C ALA A 211 -3.62 9.08 -0.50
N LEU A 212 -3.22 9.40 -1.73
CA LEU A 212 -2.49 10.64 -2.01
C LEU A 212 -3.35 11.86 -1.68
N GLY A 213 -2.72 12.85 -1.06
CA GLY A 213 -3.39 14.07 -0.59
C GLY A 213 -3.95 13.97 0.82
N SER A 214 -3.95 12.77 1.43
CA SER A 214 -4.21 12.64 2.87
C SER A 214 -3.01 13.12 3.70
N GLN A 215 -3.25 13.45 4.96
CA GLN A 215 -2.22 13.91 5.90
C GLN A 215 -2.25 13.06 7.17
N CYS A 216 -1.14 12.99 7.86
CA CYS A 216 -1.07 12.40 9.19
C CYS A 216 -2.06 13.11 10.14
N ALA A 217 -2.80 12.34 10.92
CA ALA A 217 -3.72 12.89 11.92
C ALA A 217 -2.98 13.60 13.07
N ASP A 218 -1.75 13.18 13.37
CA ASP A 218 -0.86 13.82 14.32
C ASP A 218 -0.17 15.03 13.66
N PRO A 219 -0.30 16.25 14.24
CA PRO A 219 0.29 17.47 13.68
C PRO A 219 1.82 17.40 13.49
N GLU A 220 2.53 16.77 14.41
CA GLU A 220 3.99 16.61 14.33
C GLU A 220 4.35 15.62 13.19
N GLY A 221 3.57 14.55 13.03
CA GLY A 221 3.67 13.63 11.90
C GLY A 221 3.43 14.34 10.57
N ALA A 222 2.42 15.22 10.50
CA ALA A 222 2.12 16.00 9.28
C ALA A 222 3.26 16.99 8.93
N GLN A 223 3.90 17.59 9.92
CA GLN A 223 5.08 18.45 9.70
C GLN A 223 6.26 17.62 9.15
N LEU A 224 6.47 16.41 9.67
CA LEU A 224 7.49 15.49 9.20
C LEU A 224 7.22 15.04 7.76
N GLU A 225 5.97 14.71 7.40
CA GLU A 225 5.55 14.42 6.02
C GLU A 225 5.95 15.54 5.06
N LYS A 226 5.61 16.77 5.41
CA LYS A 226 5.93 17.94 4.59
C LYS A 226 7.43 18.14 4.43
N ALA A 227 8.19 18.00 5.50
CA ALA A 227 9.65 18.16 5.48
C ALA A 227 10.33 17.09 4.60
N LEU A 228 9.92 15.83 4.74
CA LEU A 228 10.47 14.72 3.98
C LEU A 228 10.06 14.79 2.49
N SER A 229 8.80 15.12 2.19
CA SER A 229 8.33 15.27 0.81
C SER A 229 9.09 16.35 0.05
N ALA A 230 9.50 17.42 0.73
CA ALA A 230 10.29 18.50 0.11
C ALA A 230 11.73 18.08 -0.27
N VAL A 231 12.24 17.00 0.31
CA VAL A 231 13.62 16.55 0.12
C VAL A 231 13.69 15.33 -0.79
N VAL A 232 12.77 14.37 -0.65
CA VAL A 232 12.85 13.06 -1.34
C VAL A 232 12.94 13.20 -2.86
N ASN A 233 12.21 14.12 -3.46
CA ASN A 233 12.26 14.34 -4.91
C ASN A 233 13.56 15.03 -5.36
N LYS A 234 14.30 15.68 -4.46
CA LYS A 234 15.62 16.27 -4.76
C LYS A 234 16.75 15.24 -4.77
N LEU A 235 16.48 14.00 -4.35
CA LEU A 235 17.49 12.91 -4.36
C LEU A 235 17.84 12.44 -5.78
N GLY A 236 17.03 12.79 -6.78
CA GLY A 236 17.33 12.51 -8.18
C GLY A 236 17.22 11.03 -8.59
N VAL A 237 16.60 10.17 -7.78
CA VAL A 237 16.38 8.75 -8.13
C VAL A 237 15.52 8.65 -9.39
N GLY A 238 14.45 9.43 -9.45
CA GLY A 238 13.57 9.58 -10.61
C GLY A 238 12.76 8.34 -10.99
N PRO A 239 11.93 8.45 -12.05
CA PRO A 239 11.08 7.36 -12.50
C PRO A 239 11.88 6.11 -12.85
N GLN A 240 11.46 4.96 -12.35
CA GLN A 240 12.15 3.65 -12.49
C GLN A 240 13.61 3.64 -11.99
N GLY A 241 14.05 4.66 -11.23
CA GLY A 241 15.42 4.80 -10.78
C GLY A 241 16.41 5.24 -11.87
N LEU A 242 15.92 5.83 -12.95
CA LEU A 242 16.72 6.23 -14.11
C LEU A 242 17.04 7.73 -14.15
N GLY A 243 16.88 8.39 -13.01
CA GLY A 243 17.13 9.83 -12.87
C GLY A 243 15.89 10.68 -13.16
N GLY A 244 15.83 11.84 -12.53
CA GLY A 244 14.75 12.81 -12.67
C GLY A 244 14.26 13.35 -11.35
N ASP A 245 13.26 14.23 -11.43
CA ASP A 245 12.71 14.94 -10.28
C ASP A 245 11.60 14.14 -9.57
N SER A 246 11.08 13.11 -10.23
CA SER A 246 9.90 12.36 -9.79
C SER A 246 10.27 11.05 -9.10
N THR A 247 10.88 11.13 -7.92
CA THR A 247 11.26 9.96 -7.10
C THR A 247 10.06 9.40 -6.34
N ALA A 248 9.20 10.25 -5.78
CA ALA A 248 8.04 9.84 -5.01
C ALA A 248 6.80 10.70 -5.31
N PHE A 249 5.62 10.07 -5.24
CA PHE A 249 4.33 10.79 -5.22
C PHE A 249 4.15 11.56 -3.93
N ALA A 250 4.50 10.92 -2.82
CA ALA A 250 4.38 11.47 -1.46
C ALA A 250 5.27 10.72 -0.48
N VAL A 251 5.53 11.36 0.66
CA VAL A 251 5.95 10.71 1.91
C VAL A 251 4.79 10.81 2.88
N HIS A 252 4.34 9.69 3.42
CA HIS A 252 3.32 9.64 4.46
C HIS A 252 3.92 9.14 5.77
N VAL A 253 3.45 9.68 6.89
CA VAL A 253 3.89 9.30 8.24
C VAL A 253 2.69 8.84 9.05
N GLU A 254 2.84 7.75 9.79
CA GLU A 254 1.92 7.33 10.84
C GLU A 254 2.67 7.25 12.16
N THR A 255 2.05 7.74 13.23
CA THR A 255 2.66 7.82 14.55
C THR A 255 1.91 6.99 15.57
N ALA A 256 2.61 6.49 16.57
CA ALA A 256 2.03 5.87 17.76
C ALA A 256 2.78 6.29 19.01
N ALA A 257 2.07 6.32 20.15
CA ALA A 257 2.72 6.46 21.45
C ALA A 257 3.73 5.33 21.66
N THR A 258 4.87 5.66 22.26
CA THR A 258 5.96 4.70 22.44
C THR A 258 6.49 4.72 23.87
N HIS A 259 7.36 3.78 24.21
CA HIS A 259 8.02 3.75 25.52
C HIS A 259 8.99 4.92 25.67
N ILE A 260 9.09 5.49 26.87
CA ILE A 260 9.91 6.70 27.15
C ILE A 260 11.39 6.56 26.74
N THR A 261 11.92 5.35 26.64
CA THR A 261 13.33 5.09 26.26
C THR A 261 13.48 4.55 24.83
N LEU A 262 12.41 4.46 24.05
CA LEU A 262 12.43 3.97 22.68
C LEU A 262 11.93 5.02 21.70
N ASN A 263 12.45 4.98 20.47
CA ASN A 263 11.92 5.75 19.36
C ASN A 263 12.08 4.94 18.05
N PRO A 264 11.31 3.84 17.88
CA PRO A 264 11.42 3.04 16.67
C PRO A 264 10.94 3.82 15.46
N VAL A 265 11.63 3.61 14.33
CA VAL A 265 11.29 4.18 13.03
C VAL A 265 11.31 3.07 11.99
N ALA A 266 10.25 2.95 11.23
CA ALA A 266 10.19 2.00 10.11
C ALA A 266 9.88 2.72 8.81
N VAL A 267 10.41 2.19 7.71
CA VAL A 267 10.13 2.66 6.35
C VAL A 267 9.66 1.50 5.51
N ASN A 268 8.58 1.68 4.79
CA ASN A 268 8.10 0.75 3.77
C ASN A 268 7.75 1.55 2.51
N MET A 269 8.02 0.98 1.35
CA MET A 269 7.75 1.62 0.07
C MET A 269 6.52 1.04 -0.60
N GLN A 270 5.80 1.84 -1.37
CA GLN A 270 4.79 1.36 -2.31
C GLN A 270 5.20 1.74 -3.73
N CYS A 271 5.02 0.83 -4.69
CA CYS A 271 5.41 1.06 -6.08
C CYS A 271 4.48 2.06 -6.78
N HIS A 272 4.85 2.49 -7.98
CA HIS A 272 4.11 3.49 -8.76
C HIS A 272 2.64 3.14 -9.04
N SER A 273 2.29 1.87 -9.10
CA SER A 273 0.90 1.49 -9.33
C SER A 273 0.02 1.62 -8.08
N ALA A 274 0.61 1.63 -6.88
CA ALA A 274 -0.06 1.86 -5.59
C ALA A 274 -1.47 1.25 -5.52
N ARG A 275 -1.57 0.00 -5.96
CA ARG A 275 -2.82 -0.72 -6.22
C ARG A 275 -3.59 -0.97 -4.93
N ARG A 276 -4.85 -0.64 -4.94
CA ARG A 276 -5.82 -0.98 -3.89
C ARG A 276 -7.23 -0.96 -4.46
N ALA A 277 -8.14 -1.64 -3.79
CA ALA A 277 -9.59 -1.52 -4.04
C ALA A 277 -10.33 -1.83 -2.75
N ARG A 278 -11.51 -1.27 -2.59
CA ARG A 278 -12.31 -1.35 -1.38
C ARG A 278 -13.73 -1.80 -1.69
N ALA A 279 -14.27 -2.64 -0.82
CA ALA A 279 -15.70 -2.94 -0.73
C ALA A 279 -16.23 -2.35 0.58
N THR A 280 -17.31 -1.61 0.50
CA THR A 280 -18.00 -1.04 1.66
C THR A 280 -19.41 -1.60 1.71
N PHE A 281 -19.73 -2.26 2.82
CA PHE A 281 -21.01 -2.88 3.11
C PHE A 281 -21.75 -2.00 4.11
N THR A 282 -22.99 -1.66 3.78
CA THR A 282 -23.89 -0.88 4.62
C THR A 282 -25.30 -1.45 4.53
N PRO A 283 -26.25 -1.02 5.37
CA PRO A 283 -27.66 -1.42 5.20
C PRO A 283 -28.27 -1.03 3.85
N ALA A 284 -27.69 -0.03 3.16
CA ALA A 284 -28.11 0.37 1.82
C ALA A 284 -27.56 -0.53 0.70
N GLY A 285 -26.66 -1.43 1.03
CA GLY A 285 -26.04 -2.38 0.10
C GLY A 285 -24.53 -2.26 0.00
N LEU A 286 -23.96 -2.96 -0.98
CA LEU A 286 -22.54 -3.02 -1.28
C LEU A 286 -22.14 -1.95 -2.30
N SER A 287 -21.02 -1.28 -2.03
CA SER A 287 -20.36 -0.39 -3.00
C SER A 287 -18.89 -0.73 -3.15
N TYR A 288 -18.34 -0.47 -4.32
CA TYR A 288 -16.92 -0.66 -4.61
C TYR A 288 -16.23 0.69 -4.87
N GLY A 289 -15.01 0.85 -4.32
CA GLY A 289 -14.19 2.05 -4.45
C GLY A 289 -12.69 1.75 -4.35
N PHE A 290 -11.93 2.76 -3.95
CA PHE A 290 -10.48 2.71 -3.78
C PHE A 290 -10.06 3.22 -2.40
#